data_aec8abc90bca6a2715ddab5bffc9d7b7
#
_entry.id   aec8abc90bca6a2715ddab5bffc9d7b7
#
_cell.length_a   1.000
_cell.length_b   1.000
_cell.length_c   1.000
_cell.angle_alpha   90.00
_cell.angle_beta   90.00
_cell.angle_gamma   90.00
#
_symmetry.space_group_name_H-M   'P 1'
#
loop_
_entity.id
_entity.type
_entity.pdbx_description
1 polymer ?
#
loop_
_entity_poly.entity_id
_entity_poly.type
_entity_poly.pdbx_seq_one_letter_code
_entity_poly.pdbx_strand_id
1 'polypeptide(L)'
;MPIIGVQLHIQDTHVMIDNGILQLTLSNPDGIVTGIRYNDIDNLLEVVNEESNRGYWDLVWNSPGSTGTTGSFDVIKGTSFNVIVEEEDQVEVSFNRSWGSSQESKLVPLNIDKRFIVLRGCSGFYSYAIFEHLKDWPGFTLAETRLAFKLRKDKFRYMAMADNRQRYLPLPDDRLPGRGQALAYPEAVLLVNPVEPQFKGEVDDKYQYSCDNKDSQVHGWICTDEPAVGFWMITPSNEFRSGGPVKQNLTSHVGPTTLAVFLSAHYSGEDLVPKFSAGEAWKKVFGPVFMYLNSAMEGEDPVWLWEDAKQQMGIEVESWPYTFPASDDFPKSNQRGKLSGRLIVKDRYVSHENIAANRGYIGLGPPGNAGSWQRECKNYQFWTNTDVNGYFVINDVRAGDYNLYAWVPGFIGDYQSAALITIAPGIEIEVGDLIYEPPRNGPTLWEIGIPDRSAAEFYVPDPNSNYINPLYVNHPHRFRQYGLWERYAELYPDGDVVYTVGTSDYKKDWFFAQVTRQDFVF
;
A
#
# COMPACT_ATOMS: atom_id res chain seq x y z
N MET A 1 8.07 4.11 -35.24
CA MET A 1 8.12 2.69 -35.63
C MET A 1 6.68 2.17 -35.66
N PRO A 2 6.31 1.21 -36.51
CA PRO A 2 4.98 0.58 -36.42
C PRO A 2 4.88 -0.08 -35.03
N ILE A 3 3.74 0.11 -34.36
CA ILE A 3 3.46 -0.53 -33.08
C ILE A 3 3.35 -2.04 -33.34
N ILE A 4 4.28 -2.81 -32.79
CA ILE A 4 4.34 -4.27 -32.93
C ILE A 4 3.27 -4.87 -32.04
N GLY A 5 2.57 -5.92 -32.52
CA GLY A 5 1.63 -6.71 -31.73
C GLY A 5 2.35 -7.45 -30.60
N VAL A 6 1.59 -7.77 -29.53
CA VAL A 6 2.13 -8.52 -28.40
C VAL A 6 2.45 -9.96 -28.83
N GLN A 7 3.65 -10.42 -28.56
CA GLN A 7 4.13 -11.76 -28.90
C GLN A 7 4.32 -12.59 -27.64
N LEU A 8 3.85 -13.84 -27.66
CA LEU A 8 4.02 -14.81 -26.58
C LEU A 8 4.96 -15.93 -27.02
N HIS A 9 6.00 -16.18 -26.24
CA HIS A 9 6.95 -17.25 -26.45
C HIS A 9 6.99 -18.18 -25.24
N ILE A 10 6.59 -19.42 -25.41
CA ILE A 10 6.51 -20.43 -24.36
C ILE A 10 7.67 -21.41 -24.51
N GLN A 11 8.42 -21.59 -23.42
CA GLN A 11 9.50 -22.57 -23.29
C GLN A 11 9.23 -23.46 -22.06
N ASP A 12 9.94 -24.55 -21.93
CA ASP A 12 9.76 -25.52 -20.83
C ASP A 12 9.92 -24.86 -19.44
N THR A 13 10.86 -23.92 -19.31
CA THR A 13 11.22 -23.29 -18.03
C THR A 13 10.80 -21.84 -17.93
N HIS A 14 10.49 -21.17 -19.04
CA HIS A 14 10.18 -19.75 -19.07
C HIS A 14 9.10 -19.41 -20.09
N VAL A 15 8.36 -18.36 -19.78
CA VAL A 15 7.41 -17.71 -20.67
C VAL A 15 7.88 -16.28 -20.90
N MET A 16 7.96 -15.85 -22.15
CA MET A 16 8.33 -14.47 -22.51
C MET A 16 7.18 -13.80 -23.23
N ILE A 17 6.89 -12.56 -22.84
CA ILE A 17 5.88 -11.71 -23.49
C ILE A 17 6.59 -10.44 -23.96
N ASP A 18 6.51 -10.14 -25.25
CA ASP A 18 7.20 -9.02 -25.88
C ASP A 18 6.20 -8.18 -26.69
N ASN A 19 6.12 -6.88 -26.39
CA ASN A 19 5.28 -5.95 -27.15
C ASN A 19 6.09 -4.93 -27.98
N GLY A 20 7.39 -5.17 -28.13
CA GLY A 20 8.31 -4.30 -28.85
C GLY A 20 8.81 -3.09 -28.06
N ILE A 21 8.25 -2.82 -26.86
CA ILE A 21 8.71 -1.78 -25.93
C ILE A 21 9.44 -2.42 -24.76
N LEU A 22 8.86 -3.47 -24.19
CA LEU A 22 9.45 -4.26 -23.12
C LEU A 22 9.34 -5.75 -23.43
N GLN A 23 10.22 -6.54 -22.80
CA GLN A 23 10.11 -7.98 -22.76
C GLN A 23 10.03 -8.45 -21.31
N LEU A 24 8.93 -9.11 -20.96
CA LEU A 24 8.66 -9.69 -19.64
C LEU A 24 8.96 -11.19 -19.67
N THR A 25 9.83 -11.67 -18.77
CA THR A 25 10.17 -13.09 -18.64
C THR A 25 9.67 -13.63 -17.30
N LEU A 26 8.96 -14.73 -17.35
CA LEU A 26 8.33 -15.41 -16.21
C LEU A 26 8.81 -16.85 -16.16
N SER A 27 9.15 -17.36 -14.96
CA SER A 27 9.47 -18.79 -14.79
C SER A 27 8.21 -19.66 -14.97
N ASN A 28 8.38 -20.80 -15.62
CA ASN A 28 7.30 -21.77 -15.89
C ASN A 28 7.54 -23.07 -15.10
N PRO A 29 6.63 -23.55 -14.25
CA PRO A 29 5.27 -23.02 -13.99
C PRO A 29 5.18 -22.06 -12.80
N ASP A 30 6.30 -21.64 -12.19
CA ASP A 30 6.31 -20.89 -10.93
C ASP A 30 5.64 -19.50 -11.04
N GLY A 31 5.71 -18.84 -12.21
CA GLY A 31 5.18 -17.49 -12.42
C GLY A 31 5.91 -16.42 -11.60
N ILE A 32 7.23 -16.56 -11.49
CA ILE A 32 8.12 -15.56 -10.92
C ILE A 32 8.63 -14.68 -12.07
N VAL A 33 8.60 -13.38 -11.92
CA VAL A 33 9.20 -12.46 -12.90
C VAL A 33 10.71 -12.53 -12.73
N THR A 34 11.39 -13.14 -13.70
CA THR A 34 12.84 -13.36 -13.68
C THR A 34 13.60 -12.36 -14.53
N GLY A 35 12.92 -11.67 -15.45
CA GLY A 35 13.50 -10.66 -16.30
C GLY A 35 12.50 -9.63 -16.80
N ILE A 36 13.00 -8.39 -16.86
CA ILE A 36 12.32 -7.27 -17.51
C ILE A 36 13.39 -6.56 -18.33
N ARG A 37 13.33 -6.74 -19.65
CA ARG A 37 14.18 -6.03 -20.59
C ARG A 37 13.48 -4.75 -21.05
N TYR A 38 14.16 -3.63 -20.95
CA TYR A 38 13.63 -2.33 -21.33
C TYR A 38 14.75 -1.36 -21.69
N ASN A 39 14.57 -0.59 -22.76
CA ASN A 39 15.47 0.50 -23.18
C ASN A 39 16.96 0.10 -23.16
N ASP A 40 17.29 -0.99 -23.88
CA ASP A 40 18.62 -1.60 -23.99
C ASP A 40 19.24 -2.15 -22.69
N ILE A 41 18.51 -2.10 -21.58
CA ILE A 41 18.88 -2.80 -20.34
C ILE A 41 18.34 -4.23 -20.40
N ASP A 42 19.22 -5.22 -20.41
CA ASP A 42 18.86 -6.63 -20.55
C ASP A 42 17.95 -7.14 -19.43
N ASN A 43 18.15 -6.64 -18.21
CA ASN A 43 17.29 -6.95 -17.08
C ASN A 43 17.31 -5.81 -16.07
N LEU A 44 16.13 -5.27 -15.74
CA LEU A 44 15.96 -4.26 -14.69
C LEU A 44 16.01 -4.88 -13.29
N LEU A 45 15.78 -6.20 -13.18
CA LEU A 45 15.76 -6.91 -11.89
C LEU A 45 17.17 -7.28 -11.44
N GLU A 46 17.33 -7.43 -10.12
CA GLU A 46 18.59 -7.85 -9.50
C GLU A 46 19.02 -9.22 -9.99
N VAL A 47 20.19 -9.27 -10.64
CA VAL A 47 20.70 -10.48 -11.30
C VAL A 47 21.50 -11.38 -10.36
N VAL A 48 21.95 -10.85 -9.22
CA VAL A 48 22.71 -11.59 -8.21
C VAL A 48 21.80 -12.42 -7.28
N ASN A 49 20.54 -12.04 -7.16
CA ASN A 49 19.57 -12.79 -6.37
C ASN A 49 19.20 -14.13 -7.03
N GLU A 50 18.68 -15.06 -6.21
CA GLU A 50 18.03 -16.26 -6.72
C GLU A 50 16.83 -15.87 -7.60
N GLU A 51 16.57 -16.66 -8.63
CA GLU A 51 15.50 -16.40 -9.60
C GLU A 51 14.12 -16.27 -8.93
N SER A 52 13.87 -17.07 -7.90
CA SER A 52 12.60 -17.09 -7.15
C SER A 52 12.32 -15.84 -6.28
N ASN A 53 13.23 -14.89 -6.21
CA ASN A 53 13.06 -13.72 -5.37
C ASN A 53 13.40 -12.37 -6.06
N ARG A 54 13.23 -12.29 -7.37
CA ARG A 54 13.42 -11.06 -8.16
C ARG A 54 12.13 -10.25 -8.29
N GLY A 55 11.10 -10.85 -8.90
CA GLY A 55 9.76 -10.26 -9.00
C GLY A 55 8.72 -11.33 -8.66
N TYR A 56 8.00 -11.16 -7.55
CA TYR A 56 7.17 -12.23 -7.00
C TYR A 56 5.99 -11.70 -6.20
N TRP A 57 4.93 -12.51 -6.18
CA TRP A 57 3.88 -12.44 -5.17
C TRP A 57 4.31 -13.25 -3.94
N ASP A 58 4.08 -12.71 -2.76
CA ASP A 58 4.31 -13.40 -1.50
C ASP A 58 3.18 -13.21 -0.50
N LEU A 59 3.21 -14.02 0.54
CA LEU A 59 2.34 -13.90 1.68
C LEU A 59 3.04 -14.37 2.96
N VAL A 60 2.51 -13.92 4.10
CA VAL A 60 2.87 -14.44 5.43
C VAL A 60 1.60 -14.98 6.07
N TRP A 61 1.64 -16.22 6.53
CA TRP A 61 0.47 -16.90 7.08
C TRP A 61 0.81 -17.73 8.32
N ASN A 62 -0.22 -18.03 9.12
CA ASN A 62 -0.11 -18.91 10.28
C ASN A 62 -1.21 -19.97 10.27
N SER A 63 -0.90 -21.14 10.80
CA SER A 63 -1.88 -22.20 11.06
C SER A 63 -2.91 -21.78 12.12
N PRO A 64 -4.09 -22.43 12.17
CA PRO A 64 -5.10 -22.12 13.16
C PRO A 64 -4.58 -22.17 14.60
N GLY A 65 -5.00 -21.22 15.41
CA GLY A 65 -4.60 -21.12 16.82
C GLY A 65 -3.25 -20.44 17.07
N SER A 66 -2.47 -20.14 16.03
CA SER A 66 -1.30 -19.25 16.16
C SER A 66 -1.78 -17.81 16.16
N THR A 67 -1.25 -17.02 17.08
CA THR A 67 -1.46 -15.57 17.14
C THR A 67 -0.17 -14.87 16.72
N GLY A 68 -0.29 -13.69 16.12
CA GLY A 68 0.86 -12.84 15.82
C GLY A 68 0.89 -12.33 14.41
N THR A 69 1.75 -11.35 14.25
CA THR A 69 2.02 -10.65 12.98
C THR A 69 3.14 -11.30 12.18
N THR A 70 3.82 -12.26 12.77
CA THR A 70 4.87 -13.09 12.17
C THR A 70 4.32 -14.46 11.86
N GLY A 71 4.84 -15.10 10.81
CA GLY A 71 4.39 -16.42 10.38
C GLY A 71 5.30 -17.04 9.35
N SER A 72 4.79 -18.06 8.64
CA SER A 72 5.49 -18.68 7.54
C SER A 72 5.48 -17.75 6.32
N PHE A 73 6.65 -17.35 5.87
CA PHE A 73 6.84 -16.61 4.62
C PHE A 73 6.77 -17.57 3.44
N ASP A 74 5.96 -17.24 2.45
CA ASP A 74 5.73 -18.06 1.26
C ASP A 74 5.81 -17.19 -0.01
N VAL A 75 6.85 -17.37 -0.80
CA VAL A 75 6.90 -16.89 -2.18
C VAL A 75 5.96 -17.77 -3.01
N ILE A 76 4.90 -17.17 -3.53
CA ILE A 76 3.83 -17.91 -4.21
C ILE A 76 4.32 -18.46 -5.55
N LYS A 77 4.61 -19.74 -5.59
CA LYS A 77 4.97 -20.47 -6.80
C LYS A 77 3.75 -21.16 -7.39
N GLY A 78 3.52 -20.95 -8.68
CA GLY A 78 2.52 -21.69 -9.44
C GLY A 78 2.89 -23.15 -9.60
N THR A 79 1.90 -24.00 -9.80
CA THR A 79 2.06 -25.42 -10.12
C THR A 79 1.58 -25.75 -11.54
N SER A 80 0.88 -24.81 -12.16
CA SER A 80 0.43 -24.91 -13.55
C SER A 80 0.42 -23.53 -14.22
N PHE A 81 0.65 -23.55 -15.53
CA PHE A 81 0.64 -22.39 -16.41
C PHE A 81 -0.47 -22.52 -17.43
N ASN A 82 -1.17 -21.40 -17.70
CA ASN A 82 -2.20 -21.33 -18.75
C ASN A 82 -2.11 -20.00 -19.50
N VAL A 83 -2.34 -20.05 -20.80
CA VAL A 83 -2.59 -18.87 -21.62
C VAL A 83 -4.07 -18.55 -21.55
N ILE A 84 -4.42 -17.34 -21.15
CA ILE A 84 -5.81 -16.90 -20.98
C ILE A 84 -6.27 -16.09 -22.19
N VAL A 85 -5.44 -15.15 -22.63
CA VAL A 85 -5.65 -14.36 -23.84
C VAL A 85 -4.33 -14.36 -24.62
N GLU A 86 -4.42 -14.61 -25.91
CA GLU A 86 -3.31 -14.49 -26.87
C GLU A 86 -3.83 -13.81 -28.14
N GLU A 87 -3.76 -12.48 -28.12
CA GLU A 87 -4.24 -11.63 -29.21
C GLU A 87 -3.17 -10.59 -29.57
N GLU A 88 -3.27 -9.97 -30.75
CA GLU A 88 -2.31 -8.95 -31.19
C GLU A 88 -2.24 -7.76 -30.25
N ASP A 89 -3.35 -7.41 -29.60
CA ASP A 89 -3.46 -6.25 -28.71
C ASP A 89 -3.22 -6.60 -27.23
N GLN A 90 -3.31 -7.88 -26.85
CA GLN A 90 -3.21 -8.34 -25.46
C GLN A 90 -2.72 -9.77 -25.34
N VAL A 91 -1.81 -9.97 -24.40
CA VAL A 91 -1.52 -11.29 -23.85
C VAL A 91 -1.83 -11.29 -22.36
N GLU A 92 -2.63 -12.26 -21.89
CA GLU A 92 -2.86 -12.55 -20.48
C GLU A 92 -2.50 -13.98 -20.17
N VAL A 93 -1.65 -14.18 -19.16
CA VAL A 93 -1.20 -15.49 -18.70
C VAL A 93 -1.52 -15.70 -17.23
N SER A 94 -1.68 -16.97 -16.85
CA SER A 94 -2.08 -17.40 -15.51
C SER A 94 -1.11 -18.45 -14.97
N PHE A 95 -0.74 -18.29 -13.71
CA PHE A 95 0.07 -19.24 -12.94
C PHE A 95 -0.70 -19.65 -11.68
N ASN A 96 -1.24 -20.87 -11.71
CA ASN A 96 -2.14 -21.34 -10.67
C ASN A 96 -1.42 -22.23 -9.64
N ARG A 97 -1.82 -22.08 -8.39
CA ARG A 97 -1.50 -23.01 -7.30
C ARG A 97 -2.79 -23.43 -6.61
N SER A 98 -3.14 -24.70 -6.71
CA SER A 98 -4.30 -25.28 -6.02
C SER A 98 -3.85 -25.94 -4.72
N TRP A 99 -4.58 -25.71 -3.63
CA TRP A 99 -4.34 -26.37 -2.36
C TRP A 99 -5.08 -27.70 -2.28
N GLY A 100 -4.49 -28.65 -1.56
CA GLY A 100 -5.10 -29.93 -1.23
C GLY A 100 -4.64 -30.46 0.13
N SER A 101 -5.38 -31.39 0.73
CA SER A 101 -5.15 -31.89 2.09
C SER A 101 -3.73 -32.47 2.33
N SER A 102 -3.05 -32.95 1.28
CA SER A 102 -1.65 -33.41 1.36
C SER A 102 -0.65 -32.27 1.63
N GLN A 103 -1.09 -31.02 1.50
CA GLN A 103 -0.30 -29.81 1.70
C GLN A 103 -0.63 -29.10 3.03
N GLU A 104 -1.50 -29.71 3.85
CA GLU A 104 -1.86 -29.19 5.15
C GLU A 104 -0.61 -28.94 6.00
N SER A 105 -0.58 -27.82 6.71
CA SER A 105 0.56 -27.31 7.49
C SER A 105 1.82 -26.93 6.70
N LYS A 106 1.87 -27.15 5.39
CA LYS A 106 3.00 -26.77 4.52
C LYS A 106 2.73 -25.53 3.69
N LEU A 107 1.50 -25.41 3.20
CA LEU A 107 1.04 -24.28 2.40
C LEU A 107 -0.25 -23.72 2.99
N VAL A 108 -0.43 -22.41 2.82
CA VAL A 108 -1.69 -21.75 3.16
C VAL A 108 -2.86 -22.41 2.43
N PRO A 109 -4.00 -22.69 3.07
CA PRO A 109 -5.14 -23.32 2.43
C PRO A 109 -5.89 -22.36 1.51
N LEU A 110 -5.24 -21.98 0.42
CA LEU A 110 -5.75 -21.11 -0.63
C LEU A 110 -5.45 -21.66 -2.01
N ASN A 111 -6.44 -21.62 -2.91
CA ASN A 111 -6.18 -21.56 -4.33
C ASN A 111 -5.72 -20.15 -4.68
N ILE A 112 -4.65 -20.05 -5.44
CA ILE A 112 -4.09 -18.77 -5.86
C ILE A 112 -3.84 -18.80 -7.35
N ASP A 113 -4.44 -17.85 -8.08
CA ASP A 113 -4.25 -17.64 -9.51
C ASP A 113 -3.58 -16.29 -9.73
N LYS A 114 -2.29 -16.30 -10.07
CA LYS A 114 -1.53 -15.10 -10.41
C LYS A 114 -1.64 -14.82 -11.90
N ARG A 115 -1.98 -13.60 -12.25
CA ARG A 115 -2.17 -13.17 -13.63
C ARG A 115 -1.19 -12.06 -13.99
N PHE A 116 -0.71 -12.13 -15.22
CA PHE A 116 0.12 -11.08 -15.83
C PHE A 116 -0.46 -10.71 -17.19
N ILE A 117 -0.52 -9.41 -17.46
CA ILE A 117 -1.10 -8.85 -18.70
C ILE A 117 -0.11 -7.88 -19.32
N VAL A 118 0.15 -8.04 -20.61
CA VAL A 118 0.90 -7.09 -21.43
C VAL A 118 0.00 -6.62 -22.56
N LEU A 119 -0.09 -5.31 -22.75
CA LEU A 119 -0.89 -4.68 -23.79
C LEU A 119 0.00 -4.12 -24.90
N ARG A 120 -0.52 -4.09 -26.11
CA ARG A 120 0.13 -3.47 -27.26
C ARG A 120 0.37 -1.99 -27.04
N GLY A 121 1.58 -1.51 -27.31
CA GLY A 121 1.94 -0.11 -27.18
C GLY A 121 2.05 0.41 -25.75
N CYS A 122 1.89 -0.44 -24.75
CA CYS A 122 1.96 -0.08 -23.34
C CYS A 122 3.40 -0.21 -22.82
N SER A 123 3.92 0.84 -22.18
CA SER A 123 5.26 0.83 -21.58
C SER A 123 5.21 0.29 -20.14
N GLY A 124 4.80 -0.97 -20.01
CA GLY A 124 4.65 -1.63 -18.73
C GLY A 124 3.80 -2.89 -18.83
N PHE A 125 3.51 -3.47 -17.67
CA PHE A 125 2.68 -4.66 -17.55
C PHE A 125 1.83 -4.63 -16.29
N TYR A 126 0.72 -5.34 -16.30
CA TYR A 126 -0.20 -5.43 -15.15
C TYR A 126 -0.07 -6.79 -14.47
N SER A 127 -0.33 -6.81 -13.17
CA SER A 127 -0.45 -8.07 -12.44
C SER A 127 -1.58 -7.98 -11.41
N TYR A 128 -2.30 -9.09 -11.27
CA TYR A 128 -3.29 -9.29 -10.21
C TYR A 128 -3.30 -10.74 -9.75
N ALA A 129 -3.90 -11.00 -8.61
CA ALA A 129 -4.04 -12.36 -8.12
C ALA A 129 -5.43 -12.59 -7.52
N ILE A 130 -5.96 -13.79 -7.76
CA ILE A 130 -7.23 -14.25 -7.21
C ILE A 130 -6.91 -15.28 -6.13
N PHE A 131 -7.33 -14.99 -4.90
CA PHE A 131 -7.20 -15.86 -3.75
C PHE A 131 -8.57 -16.43 -3.40
N GLU A 132 -8.63 -17.76 -3.21
CA GLU A 132 -9.88 -18.44 -2.89
C GLU A 132 -9.67 -19.47 -1.78
N HIS A 133 -10.46 -19.37 -0.71
CA HIS A 133 -10.58 -20.33 0.37
C HIS A 133 -11.92 -21.06 0.26
N LEU A 134 -11.90 -22.38 0.13
CA LEU A 134 -13.11 -23.18 -0.03
C LEU A 134 -13.71 -23.54 1.33
N LYS A 135 -15.04 -23.77 1.33
CA LYS A 135 -15.84 -23.98 2.53
C LYS A 135 -15.36 -25.13 3.43
N ASP A 136 -14.79 -26.19 2.86
CA ASP A 136 -14.41 -27.38 3.63
C ASP A 136 -12.93 -27.38 4.06
N TRP A 137 -12.23 -26.26 3.89
CA TRP A 137 -10.81 -26.15 4.17
C TRP A 137 -10.52 -25.69 5.60
N PRO A 138 -9.33 -26.04 6.14
CA PRO A 138 -8.93 -25.61 7.47
C PRO A 138 -8.77 -24.09 7.57
N GLY A 139 -9.03 -23.53 8.75
CA GLY A 139 -8.80 -22.12 9.02
C GLY A 139 -7.30 -21.75 9.02
N PHE A 140 -7.02 -20.45 8.91
CA PHE A 140 -5.67 -19.89 8.94
C PHE A 140 -5.74 -18.38 9.23
N THR A 141 -4.58 -17.75 9.42
CA THR A 141 -4.46 -16.29 9.44
C THR A 141 -3.50 -15.82 8.35
N LEU A 142 -3.76 -14.64 7.79
CA LEU A 142 -2.98 -14.06 6.69
C LEU A 142 -2.39 -12.71 7.11
N ALA A 143 -1.13 -12.70 7.53
CA ALA A 143 -0.50 -11.50 8.10
C ALA A 143 0.02 -10.52 7.03
N GLU A 144 0.32 -11.00 5.83
CA GLU A 144 0.80 -10.17 4.72
C GLU A 144 0.44 -10.77 3.37
N THR A 145 0.17 -9.92 2.38
CA THR A 145 0.08 -10.26 0.95
C THR A 145 0.58 -9.07 0.14
N ARG A 146 1.55 -9.32 -0.73
CA ARG A 146 2.17 -8.27 -1.55
C ARG A 146 2.72 -8.78 -2.87
N LEU A 147 2.99 -7.83 -3.77
CA LEU A 147 3.80 -8.01 -4.98
C LEU A 147 5.09 -7.22 -4.79
N ALA A 148 6.24 -7.85 -4.98
CA ALA A 148 7.55 -7.28 -4.74
C ALA A 148 8.46 -7.40 -5.97
N PHE A 149 9.21 -6.33 -6.26
CA PHE A 149 10.26 -6.33 -7.29
C PHE A 149 11.56 -5.84 -6.66
N LYS A 150 12.61 -6.65 -6.79
CA LYS A 150 13.99 -6.30 -6.44
C LYS A 150 14.73 -5.86 -7.68
N LEU A 151 15.00 -4.57 -7.78
CA LEU A 151 15.67 -3.96 -8.91
C LEU A 151 17.20 -4.08 -8.77
N ARG A 152 17.92 -3.89 -9.87
CA ARG A 152 19.38 -3.91 -9.89
C ARG A 152 19.96 -2.87 -8.95
N LYS A 153 20.65 -3.31 -7.91
CA LYS A 153 21.28 -2.45 -6.90
C LYS A 153 22.46 -1.63 -7.42
N ASP A 154 23.07 -2.06 -8.53
CA ASP A 154 24.14 -1.32 -9.21
C ASP A 154 23.61 -0.16 -10.07
N LYS A 155 22.31 -0.11 -10.36
CA LYS A 155 21.67 0.87 -11.25
C LYS A 155 20.67 1.79 -10.55
N PHE A 156 19.75 1.23 -9.79
CA PHE A 156 18.66 1.99 -9.19
C PHE A 156 19.07 2.58 -7.85
N ARG A 157 19.19 3.89 -7.78
CA ARG A 157 19.71 4.61 -6.63
C ARG A 157 18.79 5.72 -6.13
N TYR A 158 17.91 6.26 -6.98
CA TYR A 158 17.03 7.35 -6.64
C TYR A 158 15.62 6.81 -6.41
N MET A 159 15.09 6.98 -5.18
CA MET A 159 13.74 6.58 -4.79
C MET A 159 12.81 7.78 -4.80
N ALA A 160 11.57 7.61 -5.30
CA ALA A 160 10.49 8.57 -5.19
C ALA A 160 9.19 7.90 -4.71
N MET A 161 8.52 8.49 -3.71
CA MET A 161 7.22 8.05 -3.19
C MET A 161 6.24 9.20 -2.93
N ALA A 162 6.69 10.42 -2.96
CA ALA A 162 5.91 11.66 -2.90
C ALA A 162 6.80 12.82 -3.38
N ASP A 163 6.21 13.95 -3.78
CA ASP A 163 6.97 15.12 -4.26
C ASP A 163 8.02 15.61 -3.27
N ASN A 164 7.71 15.53 -1.99
CA ASN A 164 8.60 15.92 -0.90
C ASN A 164 9.31 14.74 -0.22
N ARG A 165 9.20 13.53 -0.77
CA ARG A 165 9.85 12.31 -0.25
C ARG A 165 10.49 11.53 -1.41
N GLN A 166 11.56 12.09 -1.94
CA GLN A 166 12.38 11.51 -3.00
C GLN A 166 13.84 11.89 -2.79
N ARG A 167 14.74 10.95 -3.02
CA ARG A 167 16.17 11.13 -2.77
C ARG A 167 17.01 9.98 -3.30
N TYR A 168 18.32 10.24 -3.44
CA TYR A 168 19.28 9.16 -3.50
C TYR A 168 19.33 8.39 -2.18
N LEU A 169 19.40 7.07 -2.25
CA LEU A 169 19.56 6.20 -1.10
C LEU A 169 20.99 5.66 -0.99
N PRO A 170 21.43 5.29 0.25
CA PRO A 170 22.71 4.61 0.45
C PRO A 170 22.74 3.28 -0.32
N LEU A 171 23.95 2.78 -0.56
CA LEU A 171 24.12 1.46 -1.18
C LEU A 171 23.59 0.36 -0.27
N PRO A 172 22.93 -0.68 -0.80
CA PRO A 172 22.49 -1.81 -0.01
C PRO A 172 23.62 -2.45 0.81
N ASP A 173 24.84 -2.49 0.25
CA ASP A 173 26.01 -3.07 0.90
C ASP A 173 26.51 -2.23 2.10
N ASP A 174 26.12 -0.95 2.22
CA ASP A 174 26.44 -0.11 3.39
C ASP A 174 25.73 -0.57 4.66
N ARG A 175 24.73 -1.45 4.54
CA ARG A 175 24.02 -2.08 5.65
C ARG A 175 24.73 -3.33 6.21
N LEU A 176 25.72 -3.86 5.49
CA LEU A 176 26.46 -5.07 5.90
C LEU A 176 27.38 -4.79 7.10
N PRO A 177 27.70 -5.84 7.89
CA PRO A 177 28.66 -5.73 8.99
C PRO A 177 29.98 -5.08 8.55
N GLY A 178 30.48 -4.13 9.35
CA GLY A 178 31.67 -3.34 9.06
C GLY A 178 31.40 -1.99 8.39
N ARG A 179 30.26 -1.81 7.73
CA ARG A 179 29.76 -0.53 7.23
C ARG A 179 28.51 -0.05 7.94
N GLY A 180 27.64 -0.99 8.32
CA GLY A 180 26.40 -0.76 9.05
C GLY A 180 26.44 -1.40 10.43
N GLN A 181 25.71 -0.82 11.36
CA GLN A 181 25.45 -1.33 12.69
C GLN A 181 23.93 -1.57 12.84
N ALA A 182 23.53 -2.83 13.08
CA ALA A 182 22.15 -3.15 13.38
C ALA A 182 21.72 -2.45 14.68
N LEU A 183 20.51 -1.88 14.67
CA LEU A 183 19.90 -1.20 15.81
C LEU A 183 18.96 -2.13 16.57
N ALA A 184 17.87 -1.61 17.15
CA ALA A 184 16.95 -2.39 17.98
C ALA A 184 16.31 -3.58 17.24
N TYR A 185 16.22 -3.51 15.93
CA TYR A 185 15.79 -4.61 15.07
C TYR A 185 16.62 -4.62 13.75
N PRO A 186 16.80 -5.81 13.11
CA PRO A 186 17.77 -5.97 12.00
C PRO A 186 17.51 -5.13 10.77
N GLU A 187 16.27 -4.71 10.53
CA GLU A 187 15.93 -3.84 9.39
C GLU A 187 16.35 -2.37 9.60
N ALA A 188 16.57 -1.93 10.84
CA ALA A 188 17.10 -0.61 11.12
C ALA A 188 18.62 -0.68 11.28
N VAL A 189 19.35 0.07 10.45
CA VAL A 189 20.81 0.05 10.42
C VAL A 189 21.36 1.47 10.46
N LEU A 190 22.23 1.74 11.45
CA LEU A 190 23.05 2.95 11.47
C LEU A 190 24.23 2.78 10.51
N LEU A 191 24.38 3.70 9.59
CA LEU A 191 25.48 3.72 8.61
C LEU A 191 26.73 4.33 9.24
N VAL A 192 27.63 3.48 9.72
CA VAL A 192 28.85 3.91 10.45
C VAL A 192 30.03 4.20 9.53
N ASN A 193 30.12 3.47 8.41
CA ASN A 193 31.20 3.61 7.43
C ASN A 193 30.69 3.35 6.00
N PRO A 194 29.71 4.12 5.51
CA PRO A 194 29.20 3.95 4.15
C PRO A 194 30.25 4.33 3.10
N VAL A 195 30.07 3.82 1.87
CA VAL A 195 30.94 4.16 0.74
C VAL A 195 30.89 5.67 0.45
N GLU A 196 29.71 6.24 0.47
CA GLU A 196 29.49 7.66 0.25
C GLU A 196 29.41 8.38 1.61
N PRO A 197 30.40 9.25 1.92
CA PRO A 197 30.53 9.86 3.26
C PRO A 197 29.31 10.68 3.70
N GLN A 198 28.50 11.20 2.77
CA GLN A 198 27.30 11.97 3.10
C GLN A 198 26.23 11.16 3.87
N PHE A 199 26.23 9.85 3.76
CA PHE A 199 25.32 8.96 4.48
C PHE A 199 25.82 8.54 5.85
N LYS A 200 27.01 8.95 6.26
CA LYS A 200 27.57 8.58 7.56
C LYS A 200 26.73 9.16 8.72
N GLY A 201 26.34 8.31 9.65
CA GLY A 201 25.50 8.68 10.78
C GLY A 201 23.99 8.67 10.48
N GLU A 202 23.63 8.33 9.24
CA GLU A 202 22.23 8.15 8.86
C GLU A 202 21.70 6.79 9.30
N VAL A 203 20.42 6.74 9.67
CA VAL A 203 19.71 5.47 9.88
C VAL A 203 18.91 5.15 8.62
N ASP A 204 19.18 3.99 8.04
CA ASP A 204 18.37 3.40 6.99
C ASP A 204 17.43 2.36 7.57
N ASP A 205 16.12 2.63 7.49
CA ASP A 205 15.05 1.84 8.05
C ASP A 205 13.83 1.84 7.12
N LYS A 206 13.38 0.65 6.70
CA LYS A 206 12.25 0.51 5.78
C LYS A 206 10.97 1.22 6.23
N TYR A 207 10.76 1.32 7.55
CA TYR A 207 9.57 1.97 8.10
C TYR A 207 9.52 3.49 7.88
N GLN A 208 10.64 4.08 7.51
CA GLN A 208 10.69 5.47 7.06
C GLN A 208 10.07 5.66 5.66
N TYR A 209 9.99 4.58 4.87
CA TYR A 209 9.53 4.59 3.47
C TYR A 209 8.14 3.98 3.36
N SER A 210 7.15 4.66 3.91
CA SER A 210 5.74 4.25 3.90
C SER A 210 4.81 5.39 3.54
N CYS A 211 3.67 5.06 2.97
CA CYS A 211 2.58 6.00 2.68
C CYS A 211 1.25 5.48 3.22
N ASP A 212 0.33 6.38 3.51
CA ASP A 212 -1.07 6.02 3.69
C ASP A 212 -1.64 5.48 2.37
N ASN A 213 -2.60 4.58 2.43
CA ASN A 213 -3.23 4.02 1.21
C ASN A 213 -3.69 5.11 0.24
N LYS A 214 -4.31 6.20 0.75
CA LYS A 214 -4.79 7.33 -0.04
C LYS A 214 -3.69 8.08 -0.81
N ASP A 215 -2.43 8.00 -0.35
CA ASP A 215 -1.29 8.74 -0.88
C ASP A 215 -0.27 7.84 -1.59
N SER A 216 -0.52 6.53 -1.70
CA SER A 216 0.43 5.54 -2.22
C SER A 216 0.02 4.99 -3.59
N GLN A 217 -0.55 5.84 -4.45
CA GLN A 217 -0.99 5.42 -5.78
C GLN A 217 0.17 5.22 -6.76
N VAL A 218 1.28 5.93 -6.57
CA VAL A 218 2.50 5.76 -7.36
C VAL A 218 3.74 5.90 -6.49
N HIS A 219 4.72 5.05 -6.71
CA HIS A 219 6.06 5.12 -6.13
C HIS A 219 7.03 4.26 -6.93
N GLY A 220 8.30 4.48 -6.78
CA GLY A 220 9.29 3.66 -7.49
C GLY A 220 10.71 4.19 -7.41
N TRP A 221 11.49 3.83 -8.41
CA TRP A 221 12.92 4.06 -8.45
C TRP A 221 13.39 4.52 -9.82
N ILE A 222 14.43 5.33 -9.82
CA ILE A 222 15.11 5.78 -11.04
C ILE A 222 16.53 5.20 -11.07
N CYS A 223 16.87 4.57 -12.21
CA CYS A 223 18.22 4.32 -12.65
C CYS A 223 18.73 5.61 -13.26
N THR A 224 19.80 6.17 -12.69
CA THR A 224 20.38 7.45 -13.14
C THR A 224 21.55 7.30 -14.11
N ASP A 225 21.80 6.08 -14.59
CA ASP A 225 22.70 5.84 -15.73
C ASP A 225 22.10 6.47 -17.00
N GLU A 226 22.92 6.82 -17.95
CA GLU A 226 22.45 7.36 -19.23
C GLU A 226 22.17 6.24 -20.25
N PRO A 227 20.98 6.19 -20.87
CA PRO A 227 19.80 7.01 -20.56
C PRO A 227 19.12 6.56 -19.26
N ALA A 228 18.58 7.53 -18.50
CA ALA A 228 17.90 7.24 -17.24
C ALA A 228 16.59 6.47 -17.48
N VAL A 229 16.29 5.53 -16.59
CA VAL A 229 15.10 4.67 -16.64
C VAL A 229 14.37 4.67 -15.30
N GLY A 230 13.05 4.83 -15.34
CA GLY A 230 12.17 4.70 -14.19
C GLY A 230 11.47 3.34 -14.13
N PHE A 231 11.31 2.81 -12.92
CA PHE A 231 10.46 1.67 -12.60
C PHE A 231 9.44 2.08 -11.55
N TRP A 232 8.16 2.06 -11.90
CA TRP A 232 7.08 2.60 -11.08
C TRP A 232 6.01 1.56 -10.78
N MET A 233 5.59 1.49 -9.53
CA MET A 233 4.44 0.74 -9.08
C MET A 233 3.25 1.68 -8.99
N ILE A 234 2.24 1.47 -9.83
CA ILE A 234 1.00 2.24 -9.84
C ILE A 234 -0.15 1.38 -9.34
N THR A 235 -0.83 1.87 -8.30
CA THR A 235 -2.02 1.23 -7.72
C THR A 235 -3.23 2.12 -8.01
N PRO A 236 -4.03 1.81 -9.03
CA PRO A 236 -5.10 2.70 -9.51
C PRO A 236 -6.27 2.81 -8.54
N SER A 237 -6.47 1.81 -7.70
CA SER A 237 -7.54 1.76 -6.71
C SER A 237 -7.08 1.17 -5.39
N ASN A 238 -7.65 1.65 -4.30
CA ASN A 238 -7.42 1.11 -2.97
C ASN A 238 -8.52 0.12 -2.52
N GLU A 239 -9.48 -0.22 -3.38
CA GLU A 239 -10.65 -1.04 -3.01
C GLU A 239 -10.27 -2.41 -2.42
N PHE A 240 -9.16 -2.98 -2.85
CA PHE A 240 -8.66 -4.29 -2.43
C PHE A 240 -7.67 -4.24 -1.26
N ARG A 241 -7.28 -3.04 -0.79
CA ARG A 241 -6.36 -2.86 0.35
C ARG A 241 -7.10 -2.88 1.68
N SER A 242 -6.45 -3.42 2.71
CA SER A 242 -7.00 -3.46 4.07
C SER A 242 -6.90 -2.11 4.79
N GLY A 243 -7.80 -1.88 5.77
CA GLY A 243 -7.72 -0.80 6.75
C GLY A 243 -8.15 0.58 6.28
N GLY A 244 -8.68 0.70 5.05
CA GLY A 244 -9.18 1.98 4.52
C GLY A 244 -8.09 2.99 4.16
N PRO A 245 -8.46 4.29 3.96
CA PRO A 245 -7.58 5.29 3.34
C PRO A 245 -6.37 5.70 4.17
N VAL A 246 -6.45 5.66 5.50
CA VAL A 246 -5.38 6.12 6.41
C VAL A 246 -4.44 5.01 6.88
N LYS A 247 -4.67 3.76 6.46
CA LYS A 247 -3.75 2.66 6.75
C LYS A 247 -2.42 2.90 6.04
N GLN A 248 -1.33 2.83 6.81
CA GLN A 248 0.03 2.93 6.26
C GLN A 248 0.52 1.59 5.73
N ASN A 249 1.18 1.62 4.58
CA ASN A 249 1.87 0.48 4.00
C ASN A 249 3.26 0.87 3.50
N LEU A 250 4.17 -0.10 3.50
CA LEU A 250 5.50 0.06 2.92
C LEU A 250 5.36 0.29 1.40
N THR A 251 6.16 1.20 0.86
CA THR A 251 6.32 1.43 -0.58
C THR A 251 7.60 0.80 -1.11
N SER A 252 8.64 0.85 -0.28
CA SER A 252 9.97 0.37 -0.60
C SER A 252 10.53 -0.43 0.58
N HIS A 253 11.43 -1.32 0.28
CA HIS A 253 12.21 -2.03 1.27
C HIS A 253 13.67 -1.59 1.16
N VAL A 254 14.52 -2.15 2.00
CA VAL A 254 15.95 -1.94 1.94
C VAL A 254 16.51 -2.33 0.57
N GLY A 255 17.34 -1.46 0.00
CA GLY A 255 17.80 -1.55 -1.37
C GLY A 255 16.71 -1.13 -2.38
N PRO A 256 16.97 -1.17 -3.68
CA PRO A 256 16.01 -0.75 -4.69
C PRO A 256 14.91 -1.81 -4.88
N THR A 257 14.05 -1.92 -3.86
CA THR A 257 12.89 -2.82 -3.87
C THR A 257 11.62 -1.98 -3.87
N THR A 258 10.66 -2.28 -4.75
CA THR A 258 9.35 -1.66 -4.78
C THR A 258 8.25 -2.67 -4.45
N LEU A 259 7.24 -2.24 -3.72
CA LEU A 259 6.22 -3.10 -3.14
C LEU A 259 4.81 -2.57 -3.45
N ALA A 260 3.93 -3.44 -3.93
CA ALA A 260 2.49 -3.25 -3.80
C ALA A 260 1.99 -4.09 -2.61
N VAL A 261 1.69 -3.45 -1.50
CA VAL A 261 1.16 -4.11 -0.30
C VAL A 261 -0.36 -4.05 -0.32
N PHE A 262 -1.00 -5.22 -0.32
CA PHE A 262 -2.46 -5.35 -0.35
C PHE A 262 -3.03 -5.54 1.03
N LEU A 263 -2.32 -6.28 1.86
CA LEU A 263 -2.66 -6.61 3.23
C LEU A 263 -1.35 -6.71 4.02
N SER A 264 -1.31 -6.10 5.21
CA SER A 264 -0.14 -6.15 6.06
C SER A 264 -0.48 -5.82 7.51
N ALA A 265 0.12 -6.56 8.44
CA ALA A 265 0.12 -6.26 9.86
C ALA A 265 1.02 -5.06 10.23
N HIS A 266 1.89 -4.60 9.34
CA HIS A 266 2.74 -3.44 9.58
C HIS A 266 1.90 -2.22 9.98
N TYR A 267 2.32 -1.50 11.01
CA TYR A 267 1.67 -0.32 11.62
C TYR A 267 0.31 -0.55 12.29
N SER A 268 -0.27 -1.74 12.22
CA SER A 268 -1.61 -2.03 12.76
C SER A 268 -1.66 -3.26 13.67
N GLY A 269 -0.58 -4.06 13.68
CA GLY A 269 -0.57 -5.29 14.45
C GLY A 269 -1.64 -6.29 13.99
N GLU A 270 -2.14 -7.08 14.93
CA GLU A 270 -3.12 -8.15 14.67
C GLU A 270 -4.51 -7.64 14.26
N ASP A 271 -4.82 -6.38 14.47
CA ASP A 271 -6.14 -5.82 14.14
C ASP A 271 -6.47 -5.89 12.64
N LEU A 272 -5.44 -5.90 11.78
CA LEU A 272 -5.58 -6.05 10.33
C LEU A 272 -5.02 -7.37 9.78
N VAL A 273 -4.96 -8.39 10.62
CA VAL A 273 -4.64 -9.75 10.20
C VAL A 273 -5.95 -10.52 10.00
N PRO A 274 -6.38 -10.83 8.77
CA PRO A 274 -7.58 -11.63 8.53
C PRO A 274 -7.42 -13.02 9.12
N LYS A 275 -8.43 -13.40 9.90
CA LYS A 275 -8.52 -14.72 10.56
C LYS A 275 -9.64 -15.49 9.88
N PHE A 276 -9.31 -16.59 9.22
CA PHE A 276 -10.26 -17.45 8.54
C PHE A 276 -10.56 -18.67 9.42
N SER A 277 -11.84 -18.93 9.61
CA SER A 277 -12.29 -20.13 10.32
C SER A 277 -12.39 -21.33 9.37
N ALA A 278 -12.29 -22.54 9.91
CA ALA A 278 -12.66 -23.72 9.15
C ALA A 278 -14.14 -23.60 8.73
N GLY A 279 -14.42 -23.87 7.46
CA GLY A 279 -15.77 -23.74 6.90
C GLY A 279 -16.17 -22.35 6.40
N GLU A 280 -15.29 -21.37 6.48
CA GLU A 280 -15.50 -20.02 5.94
C GLU A 280 -15.04 -19.95 4.49
N ALA A 281 -15.97 -19.89 3.53
CA ALA A 281 -15.63 -19.64 2.15
C ALA A 281 -15.29 -18.16 1.93
N TRP A 282 -14.21 -17.91 1.15
CA TRP A 282 -13.77 -16.56 0.84
C TRP A 282 -13.09 -16.50 -0.51
N LYS A 283 -13.31 -15.42 -1.26
CA LYS A 283 -12.60 -15.11 -2.50
C LYS A 283 -12.33 -13.62 -2.60
N LYS A 284 -11.12 -13.26 -3.02
CA LYS A 284 -10.73 -11.87 -3.25
C LYS A 284 -9.76 -11.73 -4.41
N VAL A 285 -9.93 -10.65 -5.19
CA VAL A 285 -9.00 -10.20 -6.22
C VAL A 285 -8.16 -9.07 -5.67
N PHE A 286 -6.85 -9.21 -5.72
CA PHE A 286 -5.88 -8.17 -5.41
C PHE A 286 -5.29 -7.60 -6.70
N GLY A 287 -5.48 -6.32 -6.94
CA GLY A 287 -5.09 -5.65 -8.18
C GLY A 287 -6.22 -5.60 -9.22
N PRO A 288 -5.90 -5.40 -10.51
CA PRO A 288 -4.55 -5.22 -11.08
C PRO A 288 -3.82 -3.97 -10.57
N VAL A 289 -2.49 -4.13 -10.44
CA VAL A 289 -1.54 -3.04 -10.29
C VAL A 289 -0.70 -2.95 -11.56
N PHE A 290 -0.19 -1.76 -11.87
CA PHE A 290 0.57 -1.49 -13.08
C PHE A 290 2.04 -1.24 -12.75
N MET A 291 2.93 -2.01 -13.35
CA MET A 291 4.36 -1.78 -13.35
C MET A 291 4.71 -0.96 -14.59
N TYR A 292 4.85 0.35 -14.41
CA TYR A 292 5.11 1.31 -15.47
C TYR A 292 6.61 1.53 -15.63
N LEU A 293 7.05 1.63 -16.87
CA LEU A 293 8.43 1.89 -17.26
C LEU A 293 8.49 3.16 -18.12
N ASN A 294 9.42 4.03 -17.81
CA ASN A 294 9.71 5.21 -18.64
C ASN A 294 11.22 5.44 -18.77
N SER A 295 11.62 6.24 -19.73
CA SER A 295 13.04 6.59 -19.94
C SER A 295 13.17 8.04 -20.36
N ALA A 296 14.21 8.71 -19.86
CA ALA A 296 14.58 10.06 -20.28
C ALA A 296 15.40 10.01 -21.56
N MET A 297 15.37 11.09 -22.35
CA MET A 297 16.31 11.28 -23.43
C MET A 297 17.69 11.66 -22.86
N GLU A 298 18.74 11.42 -23.63
CA GLU A 298 20.09 11.80 -23.23
C GLU A 298 20.19 13.30 -22.89
N GLY A 299 20.68 13.60 -21.68
CA GLY A 299 20.82 14.98 -21.19
C GLY A 299 19.58 15.57 -20.53
N GLU A 300 18.46 14.84 -20.42
CA GLU A 300 17.30 15.27 -19.63
C GLU A 300 17.51 14.99 -18.14
N ASP A 301 16.92 15.86 -17.28
CA ASP A 301 16.94 15.65 -15.84
C ASP A 301 16.13 14.38 -15.46
N PRO A 302 16.75 13.36 -14.85
CA PRO A 302 16.05 12.13 -14.46
C PRO A 302 14.84 12.34 -13.55
N VAL A 303 14.76 13.44 -12.82
CA VAL A 303 13.61 13.76 -11.95
C VAL A 303 12.32 13.94 -12.77
N TRP A 304 12.42 14.29 -14.07
CA TRP A 304 11.27 14.34 -14.96
C TRP A 304 10.50 13.00 -15.03
N LEU A 305 11.19 11.87 -14.88
CA LEU A 305 10.56 10.55 -14.88
C LEU A 305 9.53 10.36 -13.78
N TRP A 306 9.70 11.06 -12.64
CA TRP A 306 8.69 11.09 -11.56
C TRP A 306 7.43 11.87 -11.98
N GLU A 307 7.59 13.02 -12.66
CA GLU A 307 6.46 13.80 -13.15
C GLU A 307 5.64 13.02 -14.18
N ASP A 308 6.32 12.34 -15.11
CA ASP A 308 5.71 11.46 -16.10
C ASP A 308 4.98 10.28 -15.43
N ALA A 309 5.57 9.64 -14.43
CA ALA A 309 4.94 8.57 -13.67
C ALA A 309 3.66 9.03 -12.95
N LYS A 310 3.62 10.27 -12.44
CA LYS A 310 2.39 10.84 -11.85
C LYS A 310 1.31 11.09 -12.91
N GLN A 311 1.69 11.52 -14.11
CA GLN A 311 0.74 11.68 -15.21
C GLN A 311 0.17 10.31 -15.62
N GLN A 312 1.02 9.29 -15.75
CA GLN A 312 0.56 7.93 -16.03
C GLN A 312 -0.35 7.40 -14.91
N MET A 313 -0.01 7.65 -13.65
CA MET A 313 -0.88 7.29 -12.52
C MET A 313 -2.27 7.91 -12.66
N GLY A 314 -2.37 9.18 -13.08
CA GLY A 314 -3.66 9.83 -13.36
C GLY A 314 -4.47 9.08 -14.43
N ILE A 315 -3.81 8.68 -15.53
CA ILE A 315 -4.44 7.90 -16.62
C ILE A 315 -4.95 6.55 -16.09
N GLU A 316 -4.16 5.85 -15.27
CA GLU A 316 -4.54 4.57 -14.69
C GLU A 316 -5.74 4.67 -13.74
N VAL A 317 -5.78 5.72 -12.92
CA VAL A 317 -6.91 6.01 -12.01
C VAL A 317 -8.18 6.32 -12.79
N GLU A 318 -8.10 7.11 -13.86
CA GLU A 318 -9.24 7.42 -14.71
C GLU A 318 -9.74 6.22 -15.52
N SER A 319 -8.84 5.27 -15.84
CA SER A 319 -9.17 4.05 -16.57
C SER A 319 -9.73 2.93 -15.69
N TRP A 320 -9.73 3.12 -14.37
CA TRP A 320 -10.26 2.13 -13.43
C TRP A 320 -11.80 2.13 -13.37
N PRO A 321 -12.47 0.96 -13.32
CA PRO A 321 -11.92 -0.39 -13.44
C PRO A 321 -11.62 -0.76 -14.89
N TYR A 322 -10.49 -1.41 -15.08
CA TYR A 322 -10.04 -1.82 -16.42
C TYR A 322 -11.03 -2.74 -17.14
N THR A 323 -11.03 -2.67 -18.47
CA THR A 323 -11.89 -3.50 -19.32
C THR A 323 -11.21 -4.77 -19.81
N PHE A 324 -9.89 -4.81 -19.77
CA PHE A 324 -9.07 -5.87 -20.38
C PHE A 324 -8.80 -7.11 -19.51
N PRO A 325 -8.80 -7.09 -18.14
CA PRO A 325 -8.62 -8.33 -17.38
C PRO A 325 -9.69 -9.36 -17.75
N ALA A 326 -9.29 -10.57 -18.11
CA ALA A 326 -10.20 -11.59 -18.64
C ALA A 326 -10.94 -12.39 -17.56
N SER A 327 -10.57 -12.24 -16.28
CA SER A 327 -11.22 -12.96 -15.19
C SER A 327 -12.62 -12.42 -14.90
N ASP A 328 -13.60 -13.32 -14.76
CA ASP A 328 -14.95 -13.02 -14.32
C ASP A 328 -15.00 -12.54 -12.85
N ASP A 329 -13.98 -12.86 -12.04
CA ASP A 329 -13.85 -12.39 -10.67
C ASP A 329 -13.46 -10.89 -10.58
N PHE A 330 -13.08 -10.28 -11.71
CA PHE A 330 -12.82 -8.84 -11.83
C PHE A 330 -13.99 -8.14 -12.54
N PRO A 331 -14.99 -7.61 -11.80
CA PRO A 331 -16.14 -6.97 -12.41
C PRO A 331 -15.75 -5.69 -13.14
N LYS A 332 -16.25 -5.54 -14.36
CA LYS A 332 -16.10 -4.35 -15.22
C LYS A 332 -17.02 -3.22 -14.73
N SER A 333 -16.86 -2.00 -15.25
CA SER A 333 -17.65 -0.83 -14.85
C SER A 333 -19.17 -1.06 -14.96
N ASN A 334 -19.63 -1.71 -16.04
CA ASN A 334 -21.05 -2.03 -16.22
C ASN A 334 -21.61 -3.07 -15.23
N GLN A 335 -20.76 -3.76 -14.49
CA GLN A 335 -21.12 -4.71 -13.43
C GLN A 335 -21.03 -4.08 -12.04
N ARG A 336 -20.73 -2.80 -11.98
CA ARG A 336 -20.59 -2.01 -10.77
C ARG A 336 -21.68 -0.96 -10.66
N GLY A 337 -21.83 -0.34 -9.50
CA GLY A 337 -22.81 0.73 -9.27
C GLY A 337 -22.16 2.01 -8.76
N LYS A 338 -22.99 3.00 -8.49
CA LYS A 338 -22.57 4.34 -8.08
C LYS A 338 -23.43 4.84 -6.94
N LEU A 339 -22.83 5.55 -5.99
CA LEU A 339 -23.52 6.22 -4.90
C LEU A 339 -23.15 7.69 -4.86
N SER A 340 -24.13 8.58 -4.67
CA SER A 340 -23.92 10.01 -4.48
C SER A 340 -24.77 10.56 -3.36
N GLY A 341 -24.37 11.72 -2.84
CA GLY A 341 -25.11 12.42 -1.80
C GLY A 341 -24.34 13.61 -1.25
N ARG A 342 -24.78 14.09 -0.11
CA ARG A 342 -24.16 15.21 0.60
C ARG A 342 -24.04 14.90 2.08
N LEU A 343 -22.86 15.13 2.66
CA LEU A 343 -22.62 15.00 4.10
C LEU A 343 -22.61 16.38 4.76
N ILE A 344 -23.38 16.50 5.83
CA ILE A 344 -23.56 17.72 6.63
C ILE A 344 -23.24 17.37 8.08
N VAL A 345 -22.42 18.18 8.74
CA VAL A 345 -22.15 18.08 10.16
C VAL A 345 -23.11 18.99 10.93
N LYS A 346 -23.79 18.44 11.92
CA LYS A 346 -24.65 19.16 12.85
C LYS A 346 -24.08 19.02 14.25
N ASP A 347 -23.30 20.00 14.66
CA ASP A 347 -22.71 20.07 16.00
C ASP A 347 -23.14 21.36 16.68
N ARG A 348 -24.20 21.27 17.48
CA ARG A 348 -24.82 22.42 18.19
C ARG A 348 -23.87 23.15 19.13
N TYR A 349 -22.75 22.51 19.50
CA TYR A 349 -21.76 23.12 20.40
C TYR A 349 -20.67 23.88 19.63
N VAL A 350 -20.61 23.67 18.30
CA VAL A 350 -19.70 24.38 17.40
C VAL A 350 -20.45 25.48 16.63
N SER A 351 -21.67 25.15 16.13
CA SER A 351 -22.49 26.10 15.37
C SER A 351 -23.99 25.78 15.53
N HIS A 352 -24.83 26.81 15.51
CA HIS A 352 -26.28 26.64 15.41
C HIS A 352 -26.74 26.27 14.00
N GLU A 353 -25.91 26.52 12.99
CA GLU A 353 -26.16 26.20 11.60
C GLU A 353 -25.51 24.88 11.21
N ASN A 354 -26.07 24.25 10.19
CA ASN A 354 -25.49 23.06 9.58
C ASN A 354 -24.16 23.42 8.89
N ILE A 355 -23.15 22.61 9.08
CA ILE A 355 -21.80 22.79 8.54
C ILE A 355 -21.60 21.78 7.41
N ALA A 356 -21.22 22.23 6.22
CA ALA A 356 -20.82 21.32 5.15
C ALA A 356 -19.59 20.50 5.58
N ALA A 357 -19.62 19.20 5.37
CA ALA A 357 -18.48 18.31 5.66
C ALA A 357 -17.36 18.50 4.63
N ASN A 358 -16.66 19.63 4.70
CA ASN A 358 -15.58 19.96 3.79
C ASN A 358 -14.40 19.00 3.95
N ARG A 359 -13.94 18.41 2.85
CA ARG A 359 -12.85 17.41 2.82
C ARG A 359 -13.06 16.22 3.75
N GLY A 360 -14.30 15.90 4.05
CA GLY A 360 -14.64 14.67 4.76
C GLY A 360 -14.25 13.45 3.94
N TYR A 361 -13.84 12.40 4.62
CA TYR A 361 -13.67 11.08 3.99
C TYR A 361 -14.99 10.34 4.12
N ILE A 362 -15.48 9.83 3.01
CA ILE A 362 -16.74 9.07 2.95
C ILE A 362 -16.55 7.84 2.09
N GLY A 363 -17.08 6.71 2.54
CA GLY A 363 -16.86 5.45 1.85
C GLY A 363 -17.88 4.37 2.18
N LEU A 364 -17.93 3.39 1.31
CA LEU A 364 -18.67 2.15 1.48
C LEU A 364 -17.73 1.05 1.95
N GLY A 365 -18.13 0.33 2.98
CA GLY A 365 -17.45 -0.84 3.50
C GLY A 365 -18.46 -1.89 3.96
N PRO A 366 -18.01 -3.12 4.29
CA PRO A 366 -18.89 -4.15 4.80
C PRO A 366 -19.72 -3.67 5.98
N PRO A 367 -20.94 -4.21 6.17
CA PRO A 367 -21.80 -3.83 7.28
C PRO A 367 -21.12 -4.04 8.65
N GLY A 368 -21.18 -3.03 9.50
CA GLY A 368 -20.54 -3.03 10.82
C GLY A 368 -20.85 -1.77 11.61
N ASN A 369 -20.26 -1.64 12.79
CA ASN A 369 -20.41 -0.45 13.64
C ASN A 369 -19.62 0.74 13.09
N ALA A 370 -19.91 1.96 13.58
CA ALA A 370 -19.13 3.15 13.28
C ALA A 370 -17.64 2.90 13.57
N GLY A 371 -16.75 3.24 12.61
CA GLY A 371 -15.32 2.99 12.72
C GLY A 371 -14.84 1.57 12.40
N SER A 372 -15.73 0.58 12.19
CA SER A 372 -15.35 -0.80 11.88
C SER A 372 -14.53 -0.94 10.58
N TRP A 373 -14.70 -0.02 9.66
CA TRP A 373 -13.94 0.04 8.40
C TRP A 373 -12.41 0.08 8.61
N GLN A 374 -11.94 0.60 9.75
CA GLN A 374 -10.50 0.67 10.06
C GLN A 374 -9.88 -0.71 10.31
N ARG A 375 -10.71 -1.70 10.67
CA ARG A 375 -10.29 -3.10 10.90
C ARG A 375 -10.70 -4.03 9.77
N GLU A 376 -11.33 -3.50 8.72
CA GLU A 376 -11.74 -4.34 7.58
C GLU A 376 -10.51 -4.77 6.78
N CYS A 377 -10.34 -6.09 6.62
CA CYS A 377 -9.19 -6.68 5.96
C CYS A 377 -9.54 -7.83 4.98
N LYS A 378 -10.78 -8.35 5.02
CA LYS A 378 -11.21 -9.46 4.16
C LYS A 378 -11.90 -9.02 2.88
N ASN A 379 -12.67 -7.92 2.92
CA ASN A 379 -13.52 -7.48 1.84
C ASN A 379 -12.99 -6.21 1.15
N TYR A 380 -13.84 -5.61 0.33
CA TYR A 380 -13.54 -4.38 -0.42
C TYR A 380 -14.09 -3.16 0.31
N GLN A 381 -13.42 -2.02 0.13
CA GLN A 381 -13.88 -0.72 0.60
C GLN A 381 -13.71 0.32 -0.52
N PHE A 382 -14.65 1.25 -0.62
CA PHE A 382 -14.68 2.27 -1.67
C PHE A 382 -14.74 3.63 -1.03
N TRP A 383 -13.69 4.43 -1.15
CA TRP A 383 -13.55 5.71 -0.47
C TRP A 383 -13.37 6.88 -1.43
N THR A 384 -13.97 8.02 -1.08
CA THR A 384 -13.80 9.31 -1.75
C THR A 384 -13.76 10.43 -0.73
N ASN A 385 -13.54 11.66 -1.21
CA ASN A 385 -13.63 12.86 -0.38
C ASN A 385 -14.88 13.67 -0.75
N THR A 386 -15.41 14.38 0.24
CA THR A 386 -16.43 15.40 -0.02
C THR A 386 -15.81 16.67 -0.56
N ASP A 387 -16.56 17.41 -1.38
CA ASP A 387 -16.18 18.75 -1.82
C ASP A 387 -16.38 19.80 -0.70
N VAL A 388 -16.13 21.08 -1.02
CA VAL A 388 -16.28 22.20 -0.08
C VAL A 388 -17.71 22.40 0.43
N ASN A 389 -18.70 21.88 -0.28
CA ASN A 389 -20.12 21.94 0.05
C ASN A 389 -20.64 20.64 0.70
N GLY A 390 -19.77 19.65 0.89
CA GLY A 390 -20.10 18.34 1.44
C GLY A 390 -20.63 17.31 0.44
N TYR A 391 -20.69 17.61 -0.87
CA TYR A 391 -21.14 16.65 -1.89
C TYR A 391 -20.05 15.61 -2.16
N PHE A 392 -20.48 14.39 -2.46
CA PHE A 392 -19.61 13.27 -2.79
C PHE A 392 -20.21 12.37 -3.87
N VAL A 393 -19.33 11.65 -4.53
CA VAL A 393 -19.65 10.57 -5.47
C VAL A 393 -18.69 9.42 -5.23
N ILE A 394 -19.21 8.21 -5.02
CA ILE A 394 -18.46 6.96 -4.96
C ILE A 394 -18.80 6.18 -6.23
N ASN A 395 -17.87 6.13 -7.16
CA ASN A 395 -18.03 5.45 -8.44
C ASN A 395 -17.57 3.99 -8.35
N ASP A 396 -18.00 3.19 -9.30
CA ASP A 396 -17.47 1.86 -9.60
C ASP A 396 -17.46 0.90 -8.40
N VAL A 397 -18.50 0.97 -7.57
CA VAL A 397 -18.68 0.09 -6.41
C VAL A 397 -19.10 -1.29 -6.87
N ARG A 398 -18.40 -2.34 -6.43
CA ARG A 398 -18.78 -3.74 -6.68
C ARG A 398 -20.17 -4.03 -6.14
N ALA A 399 -20.92 -4.90 -6.81
CA ALA A 399 -22.21 -5.36 -6.31
C ALA A 399 -22.07 -6.03 -4.93
N GLY A 400 -22.98 -5.72 -4.01
CA GLY A 400 -22.95 -6.20 -2.63
C GLY A 400 -23.70 -5.29 -1.66
N ASP A 401 -23.66 -5.69 -0.40
CA ASP A 401 -24.30 -4.96 0.70
C ASP A 401 -23.23 -4.22 1.54
N TYR A 402 -23.48 -2.95 1.81
CA TYR A 402 -22.55 -2.03 2.46
C TYR A 402 -23.23 -1.18 3.53
N ASN A 403 -22.44 -0.70 4.50
CA ASN A 403 -22.76 0.52 5.22
C ASN A 403 -21.94 1.70 4.66
N LEU A 404 -22.50 2.88 4.77
CA LEU A 404 -21.82 4.13 4.47
C LEU A 404 -21.16 4.64 5.74
N TYR A 405 -19.86 4.89 5.66
CA TYR A 405 -19.03 5.40 6.73
C TYR A 405 -18.43 6.75 6.34
N ALA A 406 -18.18 7.59 7.33
CA ALA A 406 -17.43 8.82 7.11
C ALA A 406 -16.70 9.28 8.36
N TRP A 407 -15.71 10.13 8.18
CA TRP A 407 -15.13 10.95 9.21
C TRP A 407 -14.76 12.32 8.61
N VAL A 408 -14.88 13.37 9.41
CA VAL A 408 -14.67 14.73 8.96
C VAL A 408 -13.55 15.34 9.78
N PRO A 409 -12.43 15.78 9.15
CA PRO A 409 -11.34 16.44 9.86
C PRO A 409 -11.85 17.65 10.68
N GLY A 410 -11.41 17.73 11.93
CA GLY A 410 -11.85 18.77 12.86
C GLY A 410 -13.09 18.42 13.70
N PHE A 411 -13.73 17.27 13.45
CA PHE A 411 -14.87 16.79 14.23
C PHE A 411 -14.58 15.42 14.83
N ILE A 412 -14.98 15.19 16.07
CA ILE A 412 -14.74 13.94 16.78
C ILE A 412 -15.62 12.82 16.26
N GLY A 413 -15.13 11.59 16.34
CA GLY A 413 -15.87 10.34 16.08
C GLY A 413 -15.93 9.94 14.62
N ASP A 414 -16.73 8.92 14.37
CA ASP A 414 -17.02 8.33 13.07
C ASP A 414 -18.51 8.40 12.79
N TYR A 415 -18.87 8.68 11.54
CA TYR A 415 -20.22 8.57 11.04
C TYR A 415 -20.47 7.19 10.45
N GLN A 416 -21.66 6.67 10.69
CA GLN A 416 -22.21 5.51 10.01
C GLN A 416 -23.66 5.77 9.67
N SER A 417 -24.05 5.56 8.43
CA SER A 417 -25.46 5.54 8.05
C SER A 417 -26.14 4.28 8.59
N ALA A 418 -27.33 4.45 9.21
CA ALA A 418 -28.12 3.32 9.70
C ALA A 418 -28.70 2.45 8.56
N ALA A 419 -28.79 2.99 7.34
CA ALA A 419 -29.32 2.28 6.19
C ALA A 419 -28.28 1.32 5.60
N LEU A 420 -28.70 0.08 5.35
CA LEU A 420 -27.98 -0.85 4.50
C LEU A 420 -28.11 -0.38 3.05
N ILE A 421 -27.01 -0.32 2.34
CA ILE A 421 -26.95 0.08 0.93
C ILE A 421 -26.62 -1.14 0.10
N THR A 422 -27.56 -1.58 -0.74
CA THR A 422 -27.35 -2.68 -1.68
C THR A 422 -26.99 -2.13 -3.05
N ILE A 423 -25.77 -2.39 -3.49
CA ILE A 423 -25.30 -2.04 -4.82
C ILE A 423 -25.55 -3.21 -5.77
N ALA A 424 -26.23 -2.94 -6.88
CA ALA A 424 -26.44 -3.88 -7.98
C ALA A 424 -25.72 -3.37 -9.24
N PRO A 425 -25.44 -4.23 -10.24
CA PRO A 425 -24.83 -3.81 -11.51
C PRO A 425 -25.61 -2.68 -12.19
N GLY A 426 -24.91 -1.60 -12.55
CA GLY A 426 -25.47 -0.44 -13.24
C GLY A 426 -26.37 0.47 -12.41
N ILE A 427 -26.55 0.20 -11.10
CA ILE A 427 -27.39 1.02 -10.24
C ILE A 427 -26.72 2.36 -9.91
N GLU A 428 -27.50 3.44 -9.93
CA GLU A 428 -27.12 4.74 -9.38
C GLU A 428 -28.04 5.08 -8.21
N ILE A 429 -27.46 5.32 -7.04
CA ILE A 429 -28.19 5.64 -5.82
C ILE A 429 -27.84 7.05 -5.39
N GLU A 430 -28.87 7.88 -5.15
CA GLU A 430 -28.72 9.18 -4.51
C GLU A 430 -29.31 9.12 -3.11
N VAL A 431 -28.46 9.29 -2.08
CA VAL A 431 -28.89 9.20 -0.68
C VAL A 431 -29.32 10.55 -0.08
N GLY A 432 -29.23 11.64 -0.86
CA GLY A 432 -29.59 12.99 -0.40
C GLY A 432 -28.65 13.53 0.68
N ASP A 433 -29.21 14.36 1.56
CA ASP A 433 -28.47 14.96 2.68
C ASP A 433 -28.34 13.96 3.85
N LEU A 434 -27.11 13.66 4.22
CA LEU A 434 -26.75 12.84 5.39
C LEU A 434 -26.31 13.76 6.52
N ILE A 435 -26.89 13.56 7.71
CA ILE A 435 -26.58 14.38 8.87
C ILE A 435 -25.66 13.61 9.81
N TYR A 436 -24.46 14.13 10.01
CA TYR A 436 -23.53 13.66 11.02
C TYR A 436 -23.65 14.49 12.29
N GLU A 437 -24.12 13.89 13.34
CA GLU A 437 -24.11 14.48 14.68
C GLU A 437 -22.93 13.84 15.45
N PRO A 438 -21.84 14.60 15.70
CA PRO A 438 -20.69 14.07 16.45
C PRO A 438 -21.10 13.54 17.82
N PRO A 439 -20.51 12.42 18.30
CA PRO A 439 -20.89 11.80 19.56
C PRO A 439 -20.46 12.66 20.76
N ARG A 440 -21.38 13.49 21.27
CA ARG A 440 -21.15 14.38 22.40
C ARG A 440 -22.24 14.23 23.46
N ASN A 441 -21.82 14.21 24.73
CA ASN A 441 -22.72 14.30 25.89
C ASN A 441 -22.81 15.73 26.47
N GLY A 442 -22.16 16.69 25.82
CA GLY A 442 -22.06 18.09 26.22
C GLY A 442 -21.06 18.85 25.36
N PRO A 443 -20.81 20.16 25.65
CA PRO A 443 -19.78 20.92 24.95
C PRO A 443 -18.40 20.35 25.24
N THR A 444 -17.48 20.50 24.28
CA THR A 444 -16.06 20.25 24.52
C THR A 444 -15.56 21.24 25.58
N LEU A 445 -15.05 20.72 26.68
CA LEU A 445 -14.47 21.55 27.73
C LEU A 445 -13.04 21.97 27.38
N TRP A 446 -12.31 21.04 26.81
CA TRP A 446 -10.95 21.23 26.27
C TRP A 446 -10.63 20.07 25.33
N GLU A 447 -9.64 20.27 24.47
CA GLU A 447 -9.13 19.24 23.57
C GLU A 447 -7.60 19.38 23.42
N ILE A 448 -6.93 18.29 23.10
CA ILE A 448 -5.50 18.23 22.82
C ILE A 448 -5.36 17.79 21.35
N GLY A 449 -4.86 18.70 20.52
CA GLY A 449 -4.71 18.48 19.09
C GLY A 449 -6.01 18.68 18.30
N ILE A 450 -5.98 18.24 17.04
CA ILE A 450 -7.06 18.35 16.06
C ILE A 450 -7.49 16.94 15.68
N PRO A 451 -8.77 16.60 15.72
CA PRO A 451 -9.23 15.25 15.36
C PRO A 451 -9.21 15.02 13.83
N ASP A 452 -8.02 14.98 13.25
CA ASP A 452 -7.76 14.80 11.82
C ASP A 452 -7.09 13.46 11.47
N ARG A 453 -6.89 12.57 12.47
CA ARG A 453 -6.22 11.27 12.36
C ARG A 453 -4.75 11.35 11.96
N SER A 454 -4.10 12.46 12.27
CA SER A 454 -2.67 12.66 12.10
C SER A 454 -2.00 12.91 13.46
N ALA A 455 -0.69 12.82 13.49
CA ALA A 455 0.11 13.20 14.66
C ALA A 455 1.02 14.40 14.36
N ALA A 456 0.89 14.98 13.17
CA ALA A 456 1.81 16.00 12.66
C ALA A 456 1.74 17.33 13.44
N GLU A 457 0.60 17.61 14.07
CA GLU A 457 0.38 18.81 14.87
C GLU A 457 0.99 18.75 16.27
N PHE A 458 1.29 17.55 16.77
CA PHE A 458 1.86 17.37 18.10
C PHE A 458 3.37 17.64 18.14
N TYR A 459 3.89 17.74 19.35
CA TYR A 459 5.32 17.95 19.56
C TYR A 459 6.13 16.71 19.15
N VAL A 460 6.97 16.90 18.15
CA VAL A 460 7.99 15.93 17.73
C VAL A 460 9.35 16.54 18.05
N PRO A 461 10.12 15.97 19.00
CA PRO A 461 11.43 16.49 19.34
C PRO A 461 12.41 16.37 18.18
N ASP A 462 13.51 17.10 18.24
CA ASP A 462 14.62 16.86 17.34
C ASP A 462 15.14 15.42 17.51
N PRO A 463 15.47 14.74 16.43
CA PRO A 463 15.99 13.39 16.52
C PRO A 463 17.32 13.37 17.28
N ASN A 464 17.66 12.22 17.82
CA ASN A 464 19.02 12.00 18.31
C ASN A 464 20.01 12.20 17.15
N SER A 465 21.03 13.03 17.36
CA SER A 465 22.03 13.35 16.33
C SER A 465 22.76 12.14 15.74
N ASN A 466 22.68 10.99 16.43
CA ASN A 466 23.24 9.72 15.97
C ASN A 466 22.27 8.91 15.08
N TYR A 467 21.02 9.36 14.90
CA TYR A 467 19.95 8.61 14.21
C TYR A 467 19.19 9.46 13.20
N ILE A 468 19.90 10.24 12.42
CA ILE A 468 19.28 11.18 11.49
C ILE A 468 19.00 10.51 10.14
N ASN A 469 17.82 10.75 9.59
CA ASN A 469 17.55 10.59 8.17
C ASN A 469 17.31 11.98 7.55
N PRO A 470 18.19 12.47 6.65
CA PRO A 470 18.09 13.80 6.06
C PRO A 470 16.76 14.09 5.36
N LEU A 471 16.06 13.07 4.86
CA LEU A 471 14.74 13.21 4.24
C LEU A 471 13.72 13.86 5.19
N TYR A 472 13.84 13.63 6.51
CA TYR A 472 12.86 14.02 7.49
C TYR A 472 13.28 15.16 8.44
N VAL A 473 14.46 15.72 8.33
CA VAL A 473 14.97 16.73 9.27
C VAL A 473 14.04 17.94 9.38
N ASN A 474 13.54 18.46 8.25
CA ASN A 474 12.62 19.60 8.21
C ASN A 474 11.28 19.25 7.56
N HIS A 475 10.86 17.99 7.66
CA HIS A 475 9.69 17.47 6.98
C HIS A 475 8.45 17.48 7.88
N PRO A 476 7.22 17.71 7.38
CA PRO A 476 5.99 17.56 8.16
C PRO A 476 5.84 16.17 8.79
N HIS A 477 6.36 15.13 8.13
CA HIS A 477 6.36 13.75 8.62
C HIS A 477 7.63 13.39 9.40
N ARG A 478 8.28 14.34 10.07
CA ARG A 478 9.51 14.09 10.84
C ARG A 478 9.35 13.07 11.97
N PHE A 479 8.11 12.77 12.38
CA PHE A 479 7.79 11.71 13.33
C PHE A 479 8.14 10.29 12.80
N ARG A 480 8.46 10.13 11.51
CA ARG A 480 8.89 8.86 10.92
C ARG A 480 10.36 8.52 11.17
N GLN A 481 11.13 9.42 11.79
CA GLN A 481 12.53 9.17 12.09
C GLN A 481 12.69 8.08 13.16
N TYR A 482 13.72 7.25 12.98
CA TYR A 482 14.09 6.23 13.96
C TYR A 482 14.52 6.85 15.29
N GLY A 483 14.24 6.15 16.39
CA GLY A 483 14.77 6.49 17.72
C GLY A 483 14.05 7.63 18.44
N LEU A 484 13.01 8.23 17.86
CA LEU A 484 12.27 9.31 18.53
C LEU A 484 11.61 8.85 19.84
N TRP A 485 11.26 7.58 19.99
CA TRP A 485 10.69 7.04 21.23
C TRP A 485 11.66 7.12 22.41
N GLU A 486 12.98 7.03 22.18
CA GLU A 486 14.00 7.15 23.20
C GLU A 486 14.01 8.54 23.83
N ARG A 487 13.66 9.55 23.02
CA ARG A 487 13.58 10.94 23.46
C ARG A 487 12.52 11.17 24.55
N TYR A 488 11.49 10.32 24.63
CA TYR A 488 10.46 10.44 25.66
C TYR A 488 11.05 10.34 27.07
N ALA A 489 11.88 9.34 27.34
CA ALA A 489 12.51 9.16 28.64
C ALA A 489 13.52 10.27 28.97
N GLU A 490 14.17 10.86 27.96
CA GLU A 490 15.10 11.99 28.15
C GLU A 490 14.35 13.29 28.46
N LEU A 491 13.23 13.53 27.81
CA LEU A 491 12.40 14.75 27.98
C LEU A 491 11.58 14.70 29.28
N TYR A 492 11.19 13.52 29.72
CA TYR A 492 10.37 13.30 30.92
C TYR A 492 11.06 12.34 31.92
N PRO A 493 12.24 12.73 32.49
CA PRO A 493 13.03 11.82 33.33
C PRO A 493 12.34 11.46 34.65
N ASP A 494 11.55 12.39 35.20
CA ASP A 494 10.97 12.28 36.55
C ASP A 494 9.54 11.74 36.59
N GLY A 495 8.92 11.51 35.43
CA GLY A 495 7.53 11.06 35.34
C GLY A 495 6.99 11.13 33.92
N ASP A 496 5.70 10.87 33.76
CA ASP A 496 5.04 11.03 32.45
C ASP A 496 4.80 12.51 32.13
N VAL A 497 4.52 12.78 30.83
CA VAL A 497 4.16 14.13 30.38
C VAL A 497 2.99 14.67 31.19
N VAL A 498 3.13 15.90 31.65
CA VAL A 498 2.07 16.64 32.34
C VAL A 498 1.57 17.76 31.42
N TYR A 499 0.29 17.69 31.06
CA TYR A 499 -0.35 18.70 30.25
C TYR A 499 -1.35 19.48 31.09
N THR A 500 -1.15 20.80 31.19
CA THR A 500 -2.03 21.71 31.96
C THR A 500 -2.93 22.48 31.02
N VAL A 501 -4.23 22.17 31.05
CA VAL A 501 -5.25 22.84 30.24
C VAL A 501 -5.24 24.36 30.52
N GLY A 502 -5.24 25.14 29.45
CA GLY A 502 -5.17 26.61 29.52
C GLY A 502 -3.76 27.18 29.67
N THR A 503 -2.74 26.35 29.88
CA THR A 503 -1.34 26.79 30.02
C THR A 503 -0.43 26.09 29.00
N SER A 504 -0.57 24.78 28.85
CA SER A 504 0.25 23.97 27.93
C SER A 504 -0.21 24.13 26.48
N ASP A 505 0.74 24.07 25.56
CA ASP A 505 0.54 24.08 24.10
C ASP A 505 0.85 22.68 23.55
N TYR A 506 -0.13 22.01 22.97
CA TYR A 506 0.06 20.64 22.45
C TYR A 506 1.15 20.55 21.36
N LYS A 507 1.43 21.62 20.63
CA LYS A 507 2.51 21.67 19.64
C LYS A 507 3.91 21.65 20.24
N LYS A 508 4.03 21.91 21.54
CA LYS A 508 5.30 21.96 22.28
C LYS A 508 5.36 20.98 23.44
N ASP A 509 4.23 20.77 24.10
CA ASP A 509 4.16 20.09 25.40
C ASP A 509 3.54 18.70 25.32
N TRP A 510 2.91 18.34 24.17
CA TRP A 510 2.34 17.00 23.97
C TRP A 510 3.19 16.18 23.01
N PHE A 511 3.99 15.28 23.56
CA PHE A 511 4.81 14.37 22.74
C PHE A 511 3.92 13.56 21.79
N PHE A 512 4.27 13.49 20.49
CA PHE A 512 3.46 12.86 19.43
C PHE A 512 3.13 11.39 19.69
N ALA A 513 4.03 10.64 20.36
CA ALA A 513 3.84 9.25 20.73
C ALA A 513 3.85 9.12 22.26
N GLN A 514 2.72 8.76 22.84
CA GLN A 514 2.63 8.51 24.27
C GLN A 514 3.25 7.14 24.60
N VAL A 515 4.40 7.15 25.24
CA VAL A 515 5.15 5.95 25.61
C VAL A 515 4.94 5.69 27.11
N THR A 516 4.22 4.62 27.42
CA THR A 516 4.03 4.21 28.82
C THR A 516 5.34 3.65 29.40
N ARG A 517 5.65 4.02 30.64
CA ARG A 517 6.81 3.52 31.39
C ARG A 517 6.54 2.15 32.03
N GLN A 518 5.96 1.22 31.31
CA GLN A 518 5.96 -0.16 31.79
C GLN A 518 7.32 -0.76 31.48
N ASP A 519 7.95 -1.34 32.51
CA ASP A 519 9.13 -2.17 32.33
C ASP A 519 8.78 -3.32 31.39
N PHE A 520 9.15 -3.18 30.12
CA PHE A 520 9.08 -4.29 29.17
C PHE A 520 10.17 -5.27 29.58
N VAL A 521 9.79 -6.33 30.27
CA VAL A 521 10.62 -7.54 30.37
C VAL A 521 10.51 -8.21 29.00
N PHE A 522 11.55 -8.06 28.17
CA PHE A 522 11.70 -8.77 26.92
C PHE A 522 12.06 -10.24 27.16
#